data_908942d37db3f545e304395ea3061dd0
#
_entry.id   908942d37db3f545e304395ea3061dd0
#
_cell.length_a   1.000
_cell.length_b   1.000
_cell.length_c   1.000
_cell.angle_alpha   90.00
_cell.angle_beta   90.00
_cell.angle_gamma   90.00
#
_symmetry.space_group_name_H-M   'P 1'
#
loop_
_entity.id
_entity.type
_entity.pdbx_description
1 polymer ?
#
loop_
_entity_poly.entity_id
_entity_poly.type
_entity_poly.pdbx_seq_one_letter_code
_entity_poly.pdbx_strand_id
1 'polypeptide(L)'
;MINNFINLESKYKFLIFITFHIILSACFTLISYSNLLSHLHDQQGIWYFARDSYLYHAEAIILKDYLANNDFYNFFNSFNNHFNVKIISFFYYIFGIDKPFVYIPFNSILWSTSILLVFNTVKKISSSKVVIILCIIPFFYFSYLTIYMVILRDSLYILGFVIIIYSLTN
;
A
#
# COMPACT_ATOMS: atom_id res chain seq x y z
N MET A 1 2.96 14.63 24.46
CA MET A 1 3.05 14.33 23.00
C MET A 1 1.85 13.52 22.49
N ILE A 2 1.55 12.35 23.04
CA ILE A 2 0.43 11.48 22.61
C ILE A 2 -0.94 12.19 22.64
N ASN A 3 -1.23 12.95 23.70
CA ASN A 3 -2.49 13.70 23.84
C ASN A 3 -2.68 14.72 22.69
N ASN A 4 -1.60 15.40 22.31
CA ASN A 4 -1.65 16.38 21.22
C ASN A 4 -1.93 15.68 19.89
N PHE A 5 -1.31 14.51 19.65
CA PHE A 5 -1.56 13.72 18.44
C PHE A 5 -3.02 13.21 18.36
N ILE A 6 -3.56 12.65 19.46
CA ILE A 6 -4.95 12.17 19.50
C ILE A 6 -5.96 13.27 19.16
N ASN A 7 -5.67 14.51 19.54
CA ASN A 7 -6.54 15.66 19.34
C ASN A 7 -6.32 16.40 18.02
N LEU A 8 -5.30 16.04 17.23
CA LEU A 8 -5.12 16.60 15.88
C LEU A 8 -6.34 16.34 14.99
N GLU A 9 -6.58 17.23 14.05
CA GLU A 9 -7.55 16.99 12.98
C GLU A 9 -7.13 15.80 12.10
N SER A 10 -8.10 15.09 11.54
CA SER A 10 -7.86 13.90 10.70
C SER A 10 -6.94 14.18 9.51
N LYS A 11 -7.03 15.38 8.91
CA LYS A 11 -6.14 15.77 7.78
C LYS A 11 -4.67 15.80 8.17
N TYR A 12 -4.33 16.31 9.37
CA TYR A 12 -2.93 16.36 9.82
C TYR A 12 -2.41 14.97 10.19
N LYS A 13 -3.25 14.13 10.79
CA LYS A 13 -2.89 12.72 11.04
C LYS A 13 -2.62 12.00 9.73
N PHE A 14 -3.47 12.19 8.73
CA PHE A 14 -3.29 11.62 7.41
C PHE A 14 -1.95 12.04 6.78
N LEU A 15 -1.63 13.35 6.83
CA LEU A 15 -0.36 13.87 6.32
C LEU A 15 0.85 13.28 7.06
N ILE A 16 0.78 13.12 8.37
CA ILE A 16 1.85 12.48 9.16
C ILE A 16 2.03 11.02 8.72
N PHE A 17 0.94 10.26 8.63
CA PHE A 17 1.00 8.85 8.26
C PHE A 17 1.51 8.65 6.82
N ILE A 18 0.99 9.42 5.86
CA ILE A 18 1.41 9.28 4.46
C ILE A 18 2.88 9.66 4.27
N THR A 19 3.33 10.75 4.90
CA THR A 19 4.74 11.17 4.82
C THR A 19 5.66 10.13 5.44
N PHE A 20 5.31 9.61 6.63
CA PHE A 20 6.06 8.55 7.29
C PHE A 20 6.17 7.31 6.37
N HIS A 21 5.05 6.86 5.81
CA HIS A 21 5.05 5.66 4.97
C HIS A 21 5.81 5.87 3.66
N ILE A 22 5.70 7.03 3.01
CA ILE A 22 6.45 7.35 1.79
C ILE A 22 7.96 7.31 2.07
N ILE A 23 8.42 7.95 3.15
CA ILE A 23 9.84 7.95 3.52
C ILE A 23 10.34 6.52 3.76
N LEU A 24 9.60 5.76 4.56
CA LEU A 24 9.96 4.38 4.88
C LEU A 24 9.98 3.49 3.62
N SER A 25 8.96 3.60 2.75
CA SER A 25 8.88 2.87 1.49
C SER A 25 9.99 3.28 0.53
N ALA A 26 10.35 4.56 0.46
CA ALA A 26 11.47 5.02 -0.34
C ALA A 26 12.79 4.44 0.14
N CYS A 27 13.05 4.42 1.45
CA CYS A 27 14.24 3.77 2.01
C CYS A 27 14.27 2.27 1.67
N PHE A 28 13.15 1.58 1.83
CA PHE A 28 13.01 0.16 1.52
C PHE A 28 13.27 -0.12 0.04
N THR A 29 12.76 0.73 -0.83
CA THR A 29 12.97 0.67 -2.27
C THR A 29 14.44 0.94 -2.63
N LEU A 30 15.07 1.95 -2.05
CA LEU A 30 16.49 2.23 -2.31
C LEU A 30 17.37 1.03 -1.95
N ILE A 31 17.04 0.33 -0.86
CA ILE A 31 17.74 -0.93 -0.51
C ILE A 31 17.53 -1.97 -1.61
N SER A 32 16.29 -2.14 -2.11
CA SER A 32 15.98 -3.15 -3.13
C SER A 32 16.58 -2.89 -4.52
N TYR A 33 17.14 -1.69 -4.75
CA TYR A 33 17.91 -1.35 -5.97
C TYR A 33 19.43 -1.28 -5.71
N SER A 34 19.87 -1.53 -4.47
CA SER A 34 21.28 -1.48 -4.08
C SER A 34 21.87 -2.90 -3.94
N ASN A 35 23.17 -2.97 -3.64
CA ASN A 35 23.81 -4.23 -3.27
C ASN A 35 23.60 -4.61 -1.78
N LEU A 36 22.97 -3.72 -1.01
CA LEU A 36 22.71 -3.96 0.41
C LEU A 36 21.60 -5.01 0.55
N LEU A 37 21.86 -6.07 1.32
CA LEU A 37 20.93 -7.19 1.51
C LEU A 37 20.53 -7.90 0.20
N SER A 38 21.45 -7.97 -0.78
CA SER A 38 21.20 -8.53 -2.12
C SER A 38 20.69 -9.99 -2.14
N HIS A 39 20.82 -10.72 -1.03
CA HIS A 39 20.25 -12.07 -0.86
C HIS A 39 18.73 -12.05 -0.56
N LEU A 40 18.13 -10.88 -0.29
CA LEU A 40 16.72 -10.74 0.04
C LEU A 40 15.87 -10.12 -1.09
N HIS A 41 16.50 -9.63 -2.18
CA HIS A 41 15.83 -8.98 -3.29
C HIS A 41 16.57 -9.16 -4.63
N ASP A 42 15.90 -8.83 -5.73
CA ASP A 42 16.39 -9.02 -7.10
C ASP A 42 17.23 -7.87 -7.64
N GLN A 43 17.50 -6.85 -6.83
CA GLN A 43 18.15 -5.58 -7.23
C GLN A 43 17.36 -4.79 -8.30
N GLN A 44 16.10 -5.13 -8.54
CA GLN A 44 15.20 -4.43 -9.47
C GLN A 44 13.94 -3.92 -8.79
N GLY A 45 13.89 -3.96 -7.47
CA GLY A 45 12.78 -3.42 -6.67
C GLY A 45 11.83 -4.48 -6.11
N ILE A 46 12.11 -5.77 -6.31
CA ILE A 46 11.24 -6.85 -5.84
C ILE A 46 11.97 -7.66 -4.74
N TRP A 47 11.27 -7.86 -3.63
CA TRP A 47 11.76 -8.60 -2.48
C TRP A 47 11.37 -10.08 -2.55
N TYR A 48 12.29 -11.00 -2.28
CA TYR A 48 12.07 -12.45 -2.38
C TYR A 48 11.02 -12.99 -1.40
N PHE A 49 10.76 -12.32 -0.29
CA PHE A 49 9.67 -12.70 0.62
C PHE A 49 8.27 -12.35 0.06
N ALA A 50 8.20 -11.48 -0.95
CA ALA A 50 6.96 -11.08 -1.62
C ALA A 50 6.87 -11.73 -3.01
N ARG A 51 6.84 -13.05 -3.07
CA ARG A 51 6.89 -13.82 -4.33
C ARG A 51 5.83 -13.42 -5.35
N ASP A 52 4.63 -13.13 -4.89
CA ASP A 52 3.53 -12.70 -5.76
C ASP A 52 3.83 -11.36 -6.45
N SER A 53 4.72 -10.54 -5.90
CA SER A 53 5.12 -9.28 -6.53
C SER A 53 5.79 -9.47 -7.89
N TYR A 54 6.52 -10.58 -8.10
CA TYR A 54 7.09 -10.93 -9.41
C TYR A 54 5.99 -11.17 -10.44
N LEU A 55 5.00 -11.99 -10.06
CA LEU A 55 3.88 -12.31 -10.93
C LEU A 55 3.10 -11.03 -11.26
N TYR A 56 2.75 -10.25 -10.25
CA TYR A 56 1.99 -9.02 -10.44
C TYR A 56 2.75 -7.98 -11.26
N HIS A 57 4.06 -7.88 -11.09
CA HIS A 57 4.90 -7.00 -11.89
C HIS A 57 4.91 -7.42 -13.36
N ALA A 58 5.14 -8.72 -13.65
CA ALA A 58 5.14 -9.24 -15.00
C ALA A 58 3.79 -9.07 -15.71
N GLU A 59 2.69 -9.42 -15.02
CA GLU A 59 1.33 -9.24 -15.55
C GLU A 59 0.99 -7.77 -15.77
N ALA A 60 1.46 -6.86 -14.91
CA ALA A 60 1.23 -5.42 -15.05
C ALA A 60 1.93 -4.83 -16.28
N ILE A 61 3.11 -5.33 -16.63
CA ILE A 61 3.81 -4.92 -17.86
C ILE A 61 3.00 -5.33 -19.09
N ILE A 62 2.50 -6.58 -19.13
CA ILE A 62 1.66 -7.07 -20.23
C ILE A 62 0.38 -6.22 -20.37
N LEU A 63 -0.29 -5.94 -19.26
CA LEU A 63 -1.50 -5.11 -19.26
C LEU A 63 -1.21 -3.65 -19.67
N LYS A 64 -0.07 -3.10 -19.27
CA LYS A 64 0.38 -1.78 -19.72
C LYS A 64 0.53 -1.74 -21.25
N ASP A 65 1.09 -2.79 -21.83
CA ASP A 65 1.26 -2.87 -23.29
C ASP A 65 -0.09 -2.97 -24.01
N TYR A 66 -1.09 -3.65 -23.45
CA TYR A 66 -2.46 -3.59 -23.98
C TYR A 66 -3.04 -2.18 -23.94
N LEU A 67 -2.84 -1.42 -22.84
CA LEU A 67 -3.27 -0.01 -22.77
C LEU A 67 -2.55 0.85 -23.81
N ALA A 68 -1.24 0.68 -23.99
CA ALA A 68 -0.45 1.43 -24.94
C ALA A 68 -0.88 1.19 -26.41
N ASN A 69 -1.36 -0.02 -26.70
CA ASN A 69 -1.87 -0.42 -28.01
C ASN A 69 -3.38 -0.20 -28.20
N ASN A 70 -4.07 0.45 -27.23
CA ASN A 70 -5.52 0.63 -27.20
C ASN A 70 -6.32 -0.69 -27.24
N ASP A 71 -5.72 -1.79 -26.80
CA ASP A 71 -6.36 -3.11 -26.74
C ASP A 71 -7.13 -3.26 -25.42
N PHE A 72 -8.20 -2.50 -25.27
CA PHE A 72 -9.04 -2.50 -24.06
C PHE A 72 -9.73 -3.85 -23.82
N TYR A 73 -10.02 -4.60 -24.91
CA TYR A 73 -10.64 -5.91 -24.77
C TYR A 73 -9.73 -6.87 -23.98
N ASN A 74 -8.48 -7.01 -24.39
CA ASN A 74 -7.52 -7.87 -23.68
C ASN A 74 -7.13 -7.30 -22.32
N PHE A 75 -7.05 -5.99 -22.15
CA PHE A 75 -6.82 -5.34 -20.86
C PHE A 75 -7.88 -5.74 -19.82
N PHE A 76 -9.16 -5.68 -20.17
CA PHE A 76 -10.22 -5.99 -19.20
C PHE A 76 -10.43 -7.49 -19.00
N ASN A 77 -10.15 -8.32 -19.99
CA ASN A 77 -10.42 -9.77 -19.95
C ASN A 77 -9.21 -10.62 -19.48
N SER A 78 -7.99 -10.07 -19.47
CA SER A 78 -6.81 -10.78 -18.99
C SER A 78 -6.64 -10.62 -17.47
N PHE A 79 -6.03 -11.61 -16.84
CA PHE A 79 -5.63 -11.62 -15.42
C PHE A 79 -6.75 -11.22 -14.44
N ASN A 80 -7.97 -11.68 -14.68
CA ASN A 80 -9.14 -11.31 -13.87
C ASN A 80 -9.04 -11.76 -12.40
N ASN A 81 -8.24 -12.78 -12.10
CA ASN A 81 -7.98 -13.23 -10.73
C ASN A 81 -7.06 -12.27 -9.95
N HIS A 82 -6.39 -11.37 -10.65
CA HIS A 82 -5.41 -10.43 -10.09
C HIS A 82 -5.81 -8.98 -10.40
N PHE A 83 -6.98 -8.56 -9.92
CA PHE A 83 -7.52 -7.21 -10.21
C PHE A 83 -6.55 -6.07 -9.87
N ASN A 84 -5.75 -6.22 -8.82
CA ASN A 84 -4.74 -5.25 -8.42
C ASN A 84 -3.72 -4.95 -9.52
N VAL A 85 -3.43 -5.92 -10.38
CA VAL A 85 -2.48 -5.79 -11.49
C VAL A 85 -2.94 -4.75 -12.51
N LYS A 86 -4.27 -4.61 -12.71
CA LYS A 86 -4.84 -3.57 -13.57
C LYS A 86 -4.56 -2.16 -13.04
N ILE A 87 -4.59 -1.99 -11.72
CA ILE A 87 -4.25 -0.71 -11.09
C ILE A 87 -2.75 -0.43 -11.27
N ILE A 88 -1.90 -1.41 -11.03
CA ILE A 88 -0.44 -1.27 -11.19
C ILE A 88 -0.09 -0.92 -12.62
N SER A 89 -0.67 -1.63 -13.61
CA SER A 89 -0.44 -1.39 -15.04
C SER A 89 -0.85 0.02 -15.47
N PHE A 90 -1.94 0.54 -14.89
CA PHE A 90 -2.38 1.92 -15.14
C PHE A 90 -1.35 2.94 -14.64
N PHE A 91 -0.73 2.70 -13.48
CA PHE A 91 0.37 3.55 -13.00
C PHE A 91 1.59 3.44 -13.92
N TYR A 92 1.97 2.23 -14.35
CA TYR A 92 3.07 2.05 -15.30
C TYR A 92 2.81 2.76 -16.63
N TYR A 93 1.58 2.70 -17.13
CA TYR A 93 1.17 3.38 -18.35
C TYR A 93 1.25 4.92 -18.22
N ILE A 94 0.69 5.49 -17.16
CA ILE A 94 0.68 6.96 -16.95
C ILE A 94 2.11 7.51 -16.77
N PHE A 95 2.93 6.84 -15.97
CA PHE A 95 4.28 7.34 -15.68
C PHE A 95 5.31 6.93 -16.72
N GLY A 96 5.00 5.99 -17.61
CA GLY A 96 5.94 5.45 -18.60
C GLY A 96 7.13 4.70 -17.97
N ILE A 97 6.98 4.20 -16.75
CA ILE A 97 8.04 3.59 -15.95
C ILE A 97 7.58 2.23 -15.43
N ASP A 98 8.20 1.14 -15.92
CA ASP A 98 7.88 -0.23 -15.53
C ASP A 98 8.71 -0.65 -14.30
N LYS A 99 8.52 0.06 -13.18
CA LYS A 99 9.26 -0.20 -11.94
C LYS A 99 8.31 -0.20 -10.74
N PRO A 100 8.48 -1.14 -9.79
CA PRO A 100 7.62 -1.28 -8.63
C PRO A 100 7.44 0.00 -7.80
N PHE A 101 8.44 0.85 -7.72
CA PHE A 101 8.41 2.06 -6.90
C PHE A 101 7.33 3.07 -7.33
N VAL A 102 6.88 3.03 -8.59
CA VAL A 102 5.82 3.92 -9.09
C VAL A 102 4.50 3.71 -8.34
N TYR A 103 4.32 2.53 -7.74
CA TYR A 103 3.13 2.19 -6.97
C TYR A 103 3.18 2.64 -5.51
N ILE A 104 4.33 3.08 -5.00
CA ILE A 104 4.52 3.52 -3.60
C ILE A 104 3.53 4.60 -3.16
N PRO A 105 3.30 5.69 -3.91
CA PRO A 105 2.36 6.73 -3.48
C PRO A 105 0.95 6.19 -3.25
N PHE A 106 0.49 5.29 -4.12
CA PHE A 106 -0.82 4.67 -3.99
C PHE A 106 -0.90 3.79 -2.75
N ASN A 107 0.06 2.91 -2.53
CA ASN A 107 0.13 2.10 -1.32
C ASN A 107 0.21 2.94 -0.05
N SER A 108 0.92 4.06 -0.08
CA SER A 108 1.00 5.00 1.05
C SER A 108 -0.36 5.63 1.38
N ILE A 109 -1.17 5.93 0.36
CA ILE A 109 -2.55 6.39 0.54
C ILE A 109 -3.40 5.28 1.17
N LEU A 110 -3.32 4.04 0.67
CA LEU A 110 -4.07 2.91 1.21
C LEU A 110 -3.74 2.68 2.69
N TRP A 111 -2.45 2.64 3.04
CA TRP A 111 -1.99 2.45 4.41
C TRP A 111 -2.46 3.57 5.34
N SER A 112 -2.25 4.81 4.94
CA SER A 112 -2.61 5.98 5.75
C SER A 112 -4.13 6.09 5.96
N THR A 113 -4.91 5.76 4.92
CA THR A 113 -6.37 5.72 5.01
C THR A 113 -6.82 4.61 5.96
N SER A 114 -6.26 3.41 5.85
CA SER A 114 -6.61 2.28 6.71
C SER A 114 -6.36 2.60 8.18
N ILE A 115 -5.20 3.15 8.52
CA ILE A 115 -4.85 3.52 9.89
C ILE A 115 -5.75 4.64 10.43
N LEU A 116 -6.08 5.62 9.59
CA LEU A 116 -6.95 6.73 9.99
C LEU A 116 -8.39 6.27 10.25
N LEU A 117 -8.91 5.37 9.43
CA LEU A 117 -10.24 4.79 9.63
C LEU A 117 -10.29 3.98 10.91
N VAL A 118 -9.29 3.13 11.18
CA VAL A 118 -9.19 2.38 12.44
C VAL A 118 -9.11 3.33 13.62
N PHE A 119 -8.27 4.38 13.55
CA PHE A 119 -8.16 5.40 14.59
C PHE A 119 -9.53 6.03 14.90
N ASN A 120 -10.25 6.47 13.86
CA ASN A 120 -11.53 7.14 14.01
C ASN A 120 -12.61 6.18 14.56
N THR A 121 -12.64 4.92 14.10
CA THR A 121 -13.54 3.88 14.60
C THR A 121 -13.32 3.63 16.09
N VAL A 122 -12.06 3.37 16.47
CA VAL A 122 -11.73 3.06 17.88
C VAL A 122 -12.01 4.26 18.78
N LYS A 123 -11.72 5.48 18.33
CA LYS A 123 -12.02 6.70 19.11
C LYS A 123 -13.52 6.89 19.35
N LYS A 124 -14.41 6.39 18.49
CA LYS A 124 -15.86 6.41 18.72
C LYS A 124 -16.31 5.38 19.75
N ILE A 125 -15.70 4.19 19.73
CA ILE A 125 -16.08 3.07 20.59
C ILE A 125 -15.47 3.22 21.99
N SER A 126 -14.27 3.79 22.09
CA SER A 126 -13.52 3.90 23.34
C SER A 126 -12.84 5.26 23.49
N SER A 127 -13.00 5.86 24.66
CA SER A 127 -12.24 7.04 25.09
C SER A 127 -10.85 6.70 25.61
N SER A 128 -10.55 5.42 25.83
CA SER A 128 -9.27 4.97 26.36
C SER A 128 -8.14 5.13 25.35
N LYS A 129 -7.15 5.94 25.71
CA LYS A 129 -5.94 6.15 24.90
C LYS A 129 -5.15 4.87 24.69
N VAL A 130 -5.12 4.01 25.68
CA VAL A 130 -4.43 2.71 25.60
C VAL A 130 -5.06 1.84 24.54
N VAL A 131 -6.39 1.75 24.49
CA VAL A 131 -7.12 0.98 23.48
C VAL A 131 -6.84 1.53 22.08
N ILE A 132 -6.88 2.85 21.89
CA ILE A 132 -6.58 3.49 20.62
C ILE A 132 -5.16 3.13 20.15
N ILE A 133 -4.16 3.21 21.03
CA ILE A 133 -2.77 2.90 20.70
C ILE A 133 -2.63 1.41 20.34
N LEU A 134 -3.19 0.52 21.14
CA LEU A 134 -3.12 -0.93 20.90
C LEU A 134 -3.74 -1.34 19.56
N CYS A 135 -4.80 -0.68 19.12
CA CYS A 135 -5.41 -0.96 17.82
C CYS A 135 -4.59 -0.42 16.61
N ILE A 136 -3.75 0.58 16.85
CA ILE A 136 -2.90 1.17 15.77
C ILE A 136 -1.55 0.47 15.67
N ILE A 137 -0.99 -0.01 16.77
CA ILE A 137 0.33 -0.67 16.80
C ILE A 137 0.50 -1.76 15.71
N PRO A 138 -0.51 -2.62 15.41
CA PRO A 138 -0.36 -3.64 14.37
C PRO A 138 0.03 -3.07 13.00
N PHE A 139 -0.41 -1.86 12.65
CA PHE A 139 -0.05 -1.22 11.37
C PHE A 139 1.42 -0.84 11.26
N PHE A 140 2.14 -0.74 12.39
CA PHE A 140 3.57 -0.48 12.45
C PHE A 140 4.39 -1.74 12.62
N TYR A 141 3.73 -2.90 12.76
CA TYR A 141 4.45 -4.17 12.78
C TYR A 141 5.07 -4.47 11.42
N PHE A 142 6.29 -4.97 11.40
CA PHE A 142 7.08 -5.10 10.18
C PHE A 142 6.36 -5.85 9.06
N SER A 143 5.68 -6.96 9.37
CA SER A 143 4.94 -7.73 8.35
C SER A 143 3.80 -6.96 7.72
N TYR A 144 3.09 -6.13 8.48
CA TYR A 144 2.03 -5.27 7.93
C TYR A 144 2.59 -4.11 7.12
N LEU A 145 3.68 -3.50 7.57
CA LEU A 145 4.35 -2.44 6.82
C LEU A 145 4.84 -2.95 5.46
N THR A 146 5.44 -4.14 5.42
CA THR A 146 5.96 -4.71 4.17
C THR A 146 4.88 -5.01 3.14
N ILE A 147 3.66 -5.38 3.55
CA ILE A 147 2.51 -5.56 2.65
C ILE A 147 2.24 -4.29 1.83
N TYR A 148 2.37 -3.11 2.44
CA TYR A 148 2.13 -1.83 1.76
C TYR A 148 3.38 -1.25 1.07
N MET A 149 4.56 -1.81 1.32
CA MET A 149 5.81 -1.38 0.67
C MET A 149 6.10 -2.13 -0.62
N VAL A 150 5.42 -3.23 -0.88
CA VAL A 150 5.57 -4.09 -2.05
C VAL A 150 4.29 -4.10 -2.89
N ILE A 151 4.38 -4.64 -4.10
CA ILE A 151 3.22 -4.77 -4.99
C ILE A 151 2.41 -6.00 -4.57
N LEU A 152 1.48 -5.84 -3.63
CA LEU A 152 0.59 -6.90 -3.19
C LEU A 152 -0.87 -6.44 -3.21
N ARG A 153 -1.78 -7.39 -3.46
CA ARG A 153 -3.24 -7.17 -3.43
C ARG A 153 -3.77 -6.98 -2.01
N ASP A 154 -3.05 -7.47 -1.01
CA ASP A 154 -3.50 -7.51 0.39
C ASP A 154 -3.76 -6.12 0.96
N SER A 155 -3.03 -5.09 0.50
CA SER A 155 -3.26 -3.70 0.89
C SER A 155 -4.68 -3.21 0.56
N LEU A 156 -5.21 -3.62 -0.60
CA LEU A 156 -6.59 -3.32 -1.02
C LEU A 156 -7.61 -4.07 -0.17
N TYR A 157 -7.38 -5.35 0.14
CA TYR A 157 -8.27 -6.14 0.99
C TYR A 157 -8.32 -5.61 2.41
N ILE A 158 -7.19 -5.23 2.99
CA ILE A 158 -7.13 -4.63 4.32
C ILE A 158 -7.94 -3.34 4.36
N LEU A 159 -7.75 -2.44 3.38
CA LEU A 159 -8.54 -1.21 3.29
C LEU A 159 -10.03 -1.51 3.16
N GLY A 160 -10.42 -2.44 2.27
CA GLY A 160 -11.81 -2.85 2.08
C GLY A 160 -12.45 -3.34 3.38
N PHE A 161 -11.76 -4.20 4.13
CA PHE A 161 -12.21 -4.70 5.42
C PHE A 161 -12.36 -3.58 6.46
N VAL A 162 -11.40 -2.67 6.53
CA VAL A 162 -11.44 -1.52 7.44
C VAL A 162 -12.60 -0.58 7.10
N ILE A 163 -12.89 -0.35 5.80
CA ILE A 163 -14.06 0.45 5.36
C ILE A 163 -15.37 -0.18 5.84
N ILE A 164 -15.51 -1.50 5.73
CA ILE A 164 -16.71 -2.20 6.19
C ILE A 164 -16.89 -1.98 7.71
N ILE A 165 -15.85 -2.20 8.50
CA ILE A 165 -15.91 -1.99 9.96
C ILE A 165 -16.26 -0.53 10.27
N TYR A 166 -15.61 0.42 9.61
CA TYR A 166 -15.89 1.85 9.79
C TYR A 166 -17.34 2.20 9.47
N SER A 167 -17.90 1.64 8.39
CA SER A 167 -19.29 1.87 7.99
C SER A 167 -20.31 1.29 8.97
N LEU A 168 -19.99 0.16 9.60
CA LEU A 168 -20.86 -0.46 10.61
C LEU A 168 -20.87 0.31 11.95
N THR A 169 -19.89 1.17 12.19
CA THR A 169 -19.77 1.95 13.43
C THR A 169 -20.20 3.42 13.27
N ASN A 170 -20.59 3.81 12.07
CA ASN A 170 -21.09 5.15 11.74
C ASN A 170 -22.57 5.15 11.47
#